data_e5224f96bd094429afe8d8c69792c405
#
_entry.id   e5224f96bd094429afe8d8c69792c405
#
_cell.length_a   1.000
_cell.length_b   1.000
_cell.length_c   1.000
_cell.angle_alpha   90.00
_cell.angle_beta   90.00
_cell.angle_gamma   90.00
#
_symmetry.space_group_name_H-M   'P 1'
#
loop_
_entity.id
_entity.type
_entity.pdbx_description
1 polymer ?
#
loop_
_entity_poly.entity_id
_entity_poly.type
_entity_poly.pdbx_seq_one_letter_code
_entity_poly.pdbx_strand_id
1 'polypeptide(L)'
;MKRIACLPEGSVSHEAVLHLFGDEPITLVHYKQIADVFLSTVNGTTDYSVIPIENTIEGSVSLHMDWLVHEIDIPMRLEWVYPSLQNLIGRQDEFMSSFESGGKVDLTQVTKVISHPVAMAQCLQFIRSHMPNAELENASSTAEAIEIVKKNPNQRWLAIGTLLGAKKHELDVLAKYITDHDNNFTRFILIGPTALEQLKAPVSEEKTSVLITLPSDFPGALHQVLSAFSWRKLNLSRIESRPTKKKLGSYYFYIDVLHSLDSVLLPSAIEEIEALGCQVRILGSYLSYNYEVLS
;
A
#
# COMPACT_ATOMS: atom_id res chain seq x y z
N MET A 1 -15.83 -19.33 0.37
CA MET A 1 -14.63 -18.75 -0.26
C MET A 1 -14.72 -17.25 -0.11
N LYS A 2 -13.73 -16.59 0.50
CA LYS A 2 -13.76 -15.15 0.80
C LYS A 2 -13.48 -14.36 -0.47
N ARG A 3 -14.31 -13.36 -0.79
CA ARG A 3 -14.08 -12.45 -1.93
C ARG A 3 -13.36 -11.21 -1.44
N ILE A 4 -12.22 -10.90 -2.02
CA ILE A 4 -11.36 -9.78 -1.61
C ILE A 4 -11.19 -8.82 -2.78
N ALA A 5 -11.59 -7.56 -2.59
CA ALA A 5 -11.34 -6.49 -3.54
C ALA A 5 -9.91 -5.98 -3.44
N CYS A 6 -9.26 -5.77 -4.56
CA CYS A 6 -7.94 -5.14 -4.61
C CYS A 6 -7.74 -4.32 -5.91
N LEU A 7 -6.66 -3.56 -5.95
CA LEU A 7 -6.23 -2.82 -7.13
C LEU A 7 -5.88 -3.77 -8.30
N PRO A 8 -5.58 -3.28 -9.50
CA PRO A 8 -5.50 -4.09 -10.70
C PRO A 8 -4.61 -5.32 -10.57
N GLU A 9 -4.98 -6.37 -11.28
CA GLU A 9 -4.20 -7.59 -11.39
C GLU A 9 -2.79 -7.29 -11.95
N GLY A 10 -1.74 -7.84 -11.32
CA GLY A 10 -0.35 -7.54 -11.63
C GLY A 10 0.20 -6.28 -10.94
N SER A 11 -0.56 -5.64 -10.05
CA SER A 11 -0.06 -4.55 -9.19
C SER A 11 0.65 -5.08 -7.94
N VAL A 12 1.37 -4.20 -7.24
CA VAL A 12 1.97 -4.51 -5.92
C VAL A 12 0.90 -4.96 -4.91
N SER A 13 -0.30 -4.36 -4.95
CA SER A 13 -1.42 -4.79 -4.09
C SER A 13 -1.82 -6.24 -4.35
N HIS A 14 -1.83 -6.68 -5.62
CA HIS A 14 -2.13 -8.07 -5.98
C HIS A 14 -1.04 -9.02 -5.47
N GLU A 15 0.24 -8.71 -5.69
CA GLU A 15 1.34 -9.51 -5.15
C GLU A 15 1.29 -9.61 -3.62
N ALA A 16 1.02 -8.49 -2.94
CA ALA A 16 0.93 -8.42 -1.49
C ALA A 16 -0.18 -9.32 -0.92
N VAL A 17 -1.34 -9.38 -1.58
CA VAL A 17 -2.43 -10.29 -1.19
C VAL A 17 -2.05 -11.75 -1.40
N LEU A 18 -1.51 -12.10 -2.56
CA LEU A 18 -1.09 -13.47 -2.84
C LEU A 18 -0.01 -13.95 -1.87
N HIS A 19 0.91 -13.07 -1.50
CA HIS A 19 1.95 -13.39 -0.51
C HIS A 19 1.36 -13.68 0.87
N LEU A 20 0.47 -12.81 1.37
CA LEU A 20 -0.08 -12.95 2.72
C LEU A 20 -1.03 -14.13 2.85
N PHE A 21 -1.93 -14.31 1.88
CA PHE A 21 -2.95 -15.36 1.95
C PHE A 21 -2.45 -16.73 1.48
N GLY A 22 -1.37 -16.78 0.66
CA GLY A 22 -0.80 -18.03 0.18
C GLY A 22 -1.85 -18.94 -0.46
N ASP A 23 -2.01 -20.16 0.10
CA ASP A 23 -2.95 -21.18 -0.36
C ASP A 23 -4.36 -21.05 0.26
N GLU A 24 -4.65 -19.98 1.01
CA GLU A 24 -6.00 -19.78 1.57
C GLU A 24 -7.04 -19.63 0.44
N PRO A 25 -8.25 -20.22 0.60
CA PRO A 25 -9.28 -20.21 -0.44
C PRO A 25 -9.94 -18.83 -0.57
N ILE A 26 -9.33 -17.96 -1.34
CA ILE A 26 -9.82 -16.61 -1.65
C ILE A 26 -10.20 -16.47 -3.12
N THR A 27 -11.07 -15.50 -3.43
CA THR A 27 -11.37 -15.03 -4.78
C THR A 27 -11.04 -13.54 -4.85
N LEU A 28 -10.12 -13.14 -5.73
CA LEU A 28 -9.77 -11.73 -5.94
C LEU A 28 -10.71 -11.08 -6.94
N VAL A 29 -11.14 -9.87 -6.62
CA VAL A 29 -11.93 -9.00 -7.49
C VAL A 29 -11.13 -7.71 -7.70
N HIS A 30 -10.70 -7.47 -8.94
CA HIS A 30 -9.82 -6.36 -9.28
C HIS A 30 -10.59 -5.13 -9.73
N TYR A 31 -10.20 -3.97 -9.22
CA TYR A 31 -10.76 -2.67 -9.57
C TYR A 31 -9.65 -1.72 -10.05
N LYS A 32 -9.99 -0.82 -10.97
CA LYS A 32 -9.04 0.18 -11.47
C LYS A 32 -8.81 1.33 -10.50
N GLN A 33 -9.84 1.70 -9.75
CA GLN A 33 -9.82 2.84 -8.83
C GLN A 33 -9.98 2.40 -7.39
N ILE A 34 -9.30 3.08 -6.49
CA ILE A 34 -9.37 2.78 -5.05
C ILE A 34 -10.77 3.01 -4.47
N ALA A 35 -11.50 3.98 -4.98
CA ALA A 35 -12.89 4.22 -4.58
C ALA A 35 -13.76 2.98 -4.77
N ASP A 36 -13.63 2.29 -5.91
CA ASP A 36 -14.38 1.07 -6.21
C ASP A 36 -13.97 -0.09 -5.31
N VAL A 37 -12.68 -0.16 -4.93
CA VAL A 37 -12.18 -1.15 -3.95
C VAL A 37 -12.89 -0.95 -2.61
N PHE A 38 -12.96 0.26 -2.07
CA PHE A 38 -13.68 0.56 -0.85
C PHE A 38 -15.17 0.26 -0.96
N LEU A 39 -15.82 0.77 -2.00
CA LEU A 39 -17.26 0.65 -2.20
C LEU A 39 -17.71 -0.79 -2.41
N SER A 40 -16.87 -1.65 -2.95
CA SER A 40 -17.22 -3.07 -3.16
C SER A 40 -17.52 -3.79 -1.85
N THR A 41 -16.78 -3.49 -0.78
CA THR A 41 -17.02 -4.06 0.55
C THR A 41 -18.16 -3.34 1.27
N VAL A 42 -18.29 -2.01 1.12
CA VAL A 42 -19.42 -1.23 1.64
C VAL A 42 -20.75 -1.78 1.12
N ASN A 43 -20.80 -2.09 -0.19
CA ASN A 43 -22.00 -2.58 -0.87
C ASN A 43 -22.19 -4.11 -0.78
N GLY A 44 -21.31 -4.83 -0.06
CA GLY A 44 -21.39 -6.27 0.10
C GLY A 44 -21.06 -7.08 -1.17
N THR A 45 -20.51 -6.46 -2.20
CA THR A 45 -20.05 -7.15 -3.43
C THR A 45 -18.84 -8.03 -3.13
N THR A 46 -17.98 -7.59 -2.23
CA THR A 46 -16.84 -8.36 -1.68
C THR A 46 -16.93 -8.41 -0.16
N ASP A 47 -16.28 -9.41 0.43
CA ASP A 47 -16.28 -9.60 1.88
C ASP A 47 -15.23 -8.70 2.55
N TYR A 48 -14.14 -8.40 1.82
CA TYR A 48 -13.02 -7.58 2.29
C TYR A 48 -12.46 -6.72 1.16
N SER A 49 -11.75 -5.65 1.55
CA SER A 49 -10.96 -4.82 0.63
C SER A 49 -9.54 -4.65 1.13
N VAL A 50 -8.57 -4.72 0.21
CA VAL A 50 -7.14 -4.49 0.47
C VAL A 50 -6.76 -3.08 0.05
N ILE A 51 -6.25 -2.31 1.00
CA ILE A 51 -5.95 -0.90 0.85
C ILE A 51 -4.48 -0.62 1.21
N PRO A 52 -3.65 -0.13 0.29
CA PRO A 52 -2.35 0.43 0.63
C PRO A 52 -2.53 1.78 1.34
N ILE A 53 -1.95 1.96 2.52
CA ILE A 53 -2.14 3.18 3.33
C ILE A 53 -0.87 3.97 3.59
N GLU A 54 0.28 3.36 3.39
CA GLU A 54 1.58 3.99 3.65
C GLU A 54 2.68 3.32 2.83
N ASN A 55 3.67 4.09 2.42
CA ASN A 55 4.89 3.61 1.79
C ASN A 55 6.09 4.23 2.47
N THR A 56 7.18 3.48 2.67
CA THR A 56 8.37 3.96 3.40
C THR A 56 9.07 5.12 2.71
N ILE A 57 8.92 5.28 1.39
CA ILE A 57 9.55 6.35 0.60
C ILE A 57 8.59 7.54 0.45
N GLU A 58 7.33 7.28 0.08
CA GLU A 58 6.34 8.32 -0.24
C GLU A 58 5.55 8.80 0.99
N GLY A 59 5.61 8.04 2.09
CA GLY A 59 4.81 8.30 3.27
C GLY A 59 3.35 7.86 3.12
N SER A 60 2.44 8.64 3.69
CA SER A 60 1.01 8.35 3.73
C SER A 60 0.36 8.41 2.35
N VAL A 61 -0.46 7.39 2.00
CA VAL A 61 -1.29 7.42 0.78
C VAL A 61 -2.54 8.27 1.08
N SER A 62 -2.42 9.57 0.93
CA SER A 62 -3.39 10.57 1.41
C SER A 62 -4.82 10.33 0.95
N LEU A 63 -5.04 10.00 -0.33
CA LEU A 63 -6.37 9.71 -0.87
C LEU A 63 -7.03 8.50 -0.18
N HIS A 64 -6.27 7.44 0.08
CA HIS A 64 -6.78 6.22 0.72
C HIS A 64 -7.09 6.47 2.20
N MET A 65 -6.25 7.24 2.88
CA MET A 65 -6.52 7.68 4.25
C MET A 65 -7.76 8.57 4.35
N ASP A 66 -7.98 9.45 3.36
CA ASP A 66 -9.19 10.26 3.30
C ASP A 66 -10.46 9.42 3.18
N TRP A 67 -10.46 8.40 2.33
CA TRP A 67 -11.56 7.45 2.22
C TRP A 67 -11.82 6.74 3.56
N LEU A 68 -10.77 6.21 4.20
CA LEU A 68 -10.86 5.49 5.47
C LEU A 68 -11.42 6.37 6.60
N VAL A 69 -11.04 7.65 6.62
CA VAL A 69 -11.41 8.59 7.68
C VAL A 69 -12.81 9.20 7.47
N HIS A 70 -13.15 9.56 6.22
CA HIS A 70 -14.32 10.39 5.93
C HIS A 70 -15.49 9.64 5.28
N GLU A 71 -15.21 8.65 4.45
CA GLU A 71 -16.21 8.10 3.53
C GLU A 71 -16.78 6.75 3.95
N ILE A 72 -16.05 6.01 4.79
CA ILE A 72 -16.47 4.66 5.19
C ILE A 72 -16.42 4.46 6.70
N ASP A 73 -17.24 3.49 7.17
CA ASP A 73 -17.24 3.01 8.56
C ASP A 73 -17.18 1.47 8.56
N ILE A 74 -16.08 0.93 8.04
CA ILE A 74 -15.80 -0.51 8.01
C ILE A 74 -14.50 -0.75 8.78
N PRO A 75 -14.47 -1.68 9.75
CA PRO A 75 -13.30 -1.90 10.59
C PRO A 75 -12.12 -2.49 9.81
N MET A 76 -10.91 -2.08 10.21
CA MET A 76 -9.65 -2.72 9.85
C MET A 76 -9.56 -4.07 10.57
N ARG A 77 -9.16 -5.13 9.83
CA ARG A 77 -9.14 -6.50 10.32
C ARG A 77 -7.76 -7.11 10.44
N LEU A 78 -6.84 -6.64 9.62
CA LEU A 78 -5.43 -6.97 9.70
C LEU A 78 -4.60 -5.93 8.94
N GLU A 79 -3.32 -5.97 9.17
CA GLU A 79 -2.30 -5.17 8.51
C GLU A 79 -1.12 -6.05 8.13
N TRP A 80 -0.48 -5.72 7.02
CA TRP A 80 0.82 -6.30 6.68
C TRP A 80 1.69 -5.35 5.88
N VAL A 81 2.99 -5.63 5.90
CA VAL A 81 3.99 -4.90 5.14
C VAL A 81 4.46 -5.78 3.99
N TYR A 82 4.58 -5.22 2.79
CA TYR A 82 5.06 -5.93 1.61
C TYR A 82 6.04 -5.06 0.82
N PRO A 83 7.16 -5.61 0.28
CA PRO A 83 8.12 -4.85 -0.49
C PRO A 83 7.53 -4.40 -1.83
N SER A 84 7.76 -3.14 -2.18
CA SER A 84 7.35 -2.56 -3.46
C SER A 84 8.51 -2.61 -4.44
N LEU A 85 8.89 -3.82 -4.86
CA LEU A 85 9.99 -4.06 -5.76
C LEU A 85 9.56 -3.84 -7.21
N GLN A 86 10.30 -3.00 -7.91
CA GLN A 86 10.05 -2.71 -9.32
C GLN A 86 11.06 -3.42 -10.22
N ASN A 87 10.60 -3.82 -11.41
CA ASN A 87 11.41 -4.52 -12.39
C ASN A 87 11.26 -3.86 -13.75
N LEU A 88 12.26 -3.99 -14.60
CA LEU A 88 12.24 -3.54 -15.98
C LEU A 88 11.68 -4.65 -16.87
N ILE A 89 10.60 -4.39 -17.59
CA ILE A 89 9.77 -5.40 -18.27
C ILE A 89 9.58 -5.00 -19.73
N GLY A 90 9.76 -5.95 -20.62
CA GLY A 90 9.55 -5.76 -22.07
C GLY A 90 9.83 -7.00 -22.87
N ARG A 91 10.12 -6.85 -24.15
CA ARG A 91 10.51 -7.94 -25.03
C ARG A 91 12.03 -7.96 -25.17
N GLN A 92 12.67 -8.99 -24.65
CA GLN A 92 14.11 -9.11 -24.62
C GLN A 92 14.72 -9.12 -26.04
N ASP A 93 14.05 -9.76 -26.99
CA ASP A 93 14.47 -9.87 -28.38
C ASP A 93 14.62 -8.53 -29.09
N GLU A 94 13.87 -7.50 -28.69
CA GLU A 94 13.98 -6.14 -29.24
C GLU A 94 15.31 -5.42 -28.87
N PHE A 95 16.01 -5.93 -27.85
CA PHE A 95 17.20 -5.30 -27.26
C PHE A 95 18.46 -6.19 -27.33
N MET A 96 18.36 -7.35 -27.94
CA MET A 96 19.53 -8.22 -28.11
C MET A 96 20.44 -7.67 -29.22
N SER A 97 21.64 -7.29 -28.85
CA SER A 97 22.71 -7.05 -29.85
C SER A 97 23.01 -8.33 -30.59
N SER A 98 23.35 -8.20 -31.90
CA SER A 98 23.71 -9.32 -32.80
C SER A 98 24.63 -10.34 -32.13
N PHE A 99 24.51 -11.61 -32.52
CA PHE A 99 25.12 -12.82 -31.97
C PHE A 99 26.65 -12.73 -31.60
N GLU A 100 27.36 -11.73 -32.06
CA GLU A 100 28.81 -11.54 -31.80
C GLU A 100 29.16 -10.99 -30.43
N SER A 101 28.20 -10.44 -29.66
CA SER A 101 28.46 -9.76 -28.37
C SER A 101 27.99 -10.52 -27.13
N GLY A 102 27.76 -11.84 -27.23
CA GLY A 102 27.42 -12.65 -26.05
C GLY A 102 25.99 -12.44 -25.50
N GLY A 103 25.05 -11.93 -26.31
CA GLY A 103 23.63 -11.87 -25.96
C GLY A 103 23.26 -10.92 -24.81
N LYS A 104 24.04 -9.87 -24.58
CA LYS A 104 23.70 -8.85 -23.57
C LYS A 104 22.60 -7.93 -24.06
N VAL A 105 21.65 -7.64 -23.18
CA VAL A 105 20.59 -6.64 -23.40
C VAL A 105 21.20 -5.25 -23.45
N ASP A 106 20.99 -4.52 -24.55
CA ASP A 106 21.45 -3.14 -24.72
C ASP A 106 20.34 -2.15 -24.38
N LEU A 107 20.29 -1.70 -23.14
CA LEU A 107 19.29 -0.74 -22.66
C LEU A 107 19.46 0.68 -23.21
N THR A 108 20.59 1.02 -23.86
CA THR A 108 20.79 2.35 -24.47
C THR A 108 19.88 2.57 -25.68
N GLN A 109 19.32 1.51 -26.25
CA GLN A 109 18.41 1.55 -27.39
C GLN A 109 16.94 1.74 -27.00
N VAL A 110 16.64 1.79 -25.70
CA VAL A 110 15.27 2.04 -25.20
C VAL A 110 14.83 3.44 -25.61
N THR A 111 13.68 3.51 -26.27
CA THR A 111 13.11 4.79 -26.74
C THR A 111 12.14 5.37 -25.72
N LYS A 112 11.46 4.51 -24.93
CA LYS A 112 10.47 4.95 -23.95
C LYS A 112 10.39 3.99 -22.76
N VAL A 113 10.23 4.57 -21.56
CA VAL A 113 9.92 3.85 -20.31
C VAL A 113 8.54 4.32 -19.81
N ILE A 114 7.65 3.38 -19.53
CA ILE A 114 6.26 3.63 -19.15
C ILE A 114 6.01 3.07 -17.75
N SER A 115 5.42 3.84 -16.86
CA SER A 115 4.97 3.36 -15.55
C SER A 115 4.02 4.32 -14.85
N HIS A 116 3.51 3.90 -13.68
CA HIS A 116 2.87 4.81 -12.73
C HIS A 116 3.90 5.83 -12.20
N PRO A 117 3.53 7.12 -12.02
CA PRO A 117 4.46 8.18 -11.61
C PRO A 117 5.31 7.83 -10.39
N VAL A 118 4.70 7.22 -9.36
CA VAL A 118 5.41 6.82 -8.14
C VAL A 118 6.48 5.75 -8.43
N ALA A 119 6.13 4.69 -9.17
CA ALA A 119 7.09 3.64 -9.54
C ALA A 119 8.21 4.17 -10.44
N MET A 120 7.87 5.11 -11.34
CA MET A 120 8.85 5.80 -12.18
C MET A 120 9.85 6.60 -11.33
N ALA A 121 9.36 7.38 -10.37
CA ALA A 121 10.21 8.19 -9.47
C ALA A 121 11.14 7.33 -8.62
N GLN A 122 10.69 6.15 -8.19
CA GLN A 122 11.45 5.19 -7.39
C GLN A 122 12.60 4.50 -8.16
N CYS A 123 12.64 4.61 -9.50
CA CYS A 123 13.63 3.97 -10.37
C CYS A 123 14.42 5.00 -11.20
N LEU A 124 14.37 6.28 -10.85
CA LEU A 124 14.86 7.36 -11.72
C LEU A 124 16.37 7.34 -11.89
N GLN A 125 17.14 6.97 -10.86
CA GLN A 125 18.60 6.86 -10.96
C GLN A 125 19.01 5.71 -11.88
N PHE A 126 18.33 4.56 -11.75
CA PHE A 126 18.54 3.42 -12.64
C PHE A 126 18.24 3.79 -14.09
N ILE A 127 17.11 4.46 -14.36
CA ILE A 127 16.72 4.90 -15.72
C ILE A 127 17.78 5.83 -16.31
N ARG A 128 18.17 6.86 -15.56
CA ARG A 128 19.15 7.86 -16.04
C ARG A 128 20.51 7.27 -16.35
N SER A 129 20.94 6.26 -15.59
CA SER A 129 22.25 5.63 -15.79
C SER A 129 22.26 4.62 -16.92
N HIS A 130 21.17 3.93 -17.21
CA HIS A 130 21.12 2.85 -18.20
C HIS A 130 20.36 3.21 -19.48
N MET A 131 19.43 4.17 -19.40
CA MET A 131 18.51 4.56 -20.49
C MET A 131 18.43 6.09 -20.63
N PRO A 132 19.56 6.82 -20.75
CA PRO A 132 19.59 8.28 -20.65
C PRO A 132 18.76 9.01 -21.72
N ASN A 133 18.48 8.34 -22.84
CA ASN A 133 17.75 8.92 -23.98
C ASN A 133 16.27 8.49 -24.03
N ALA A 134 15.80 7.67 -23.09
CA ALA A 134 14.44 7.19 -23.09
C ALA A 134 13.45 8.28 -22.67
N GLU A 135 12.37 8.42 -23.42
CA GLU A 135 11.21 9.21 -23.02
C GLU A 135 10.51 8.56 -21.81
N LEU A 136 10.06 9.37 -20.85
CA LEU A 136 9.29 8.87 -19.69
C LEU A 136 7.80 9.18 -19.89
N GLU A 137 6.96 8.14 -19.88
CA GLU A 137 5.51 8.27 -20.05
C GLU A 137 4.77 7.73 -18.83
N ASN A 138 3.80 8.50 -18.34
CA ASN A 138 2.99 8.10 -17.19
C ASN A 138 1.78 7.27 -17.62
N ALA A 139 1.55 6.16 -16.91
CA ALA A 139 0.33 5.36 -16.97
C ALA A 139 -0.45 5.46 -15.65
N SER A 140 -1.73 5.07 -15.65
CA SER A 140 -2.57 5.11 -14.44
C SER A 140 -2.17 4.04 -13.41
N SER A 141 -1.43 3.01 -13.84
CA SER A 141 -0.89 1.95 -12.98
C SER A 141 0.32 1.27 -13.63
N THR A 142 1.12 0.56 -12.83
CA THR A 142 2.21 -0.30 -13.33
C THR A 142 1.66 -1.43 -14.22
N ALA A 143 0.48 -1.96 -13.91
CA ALA A 143 -0.17 -3.00 -14.70
C ALA A 143 -0.58 -2.48 -16.09
N GLU A 144 -1.14 -1.28 -16.18
CA GLU A 144 -1.46 -0.62 -17.45
C GLU A 144 -0.21 -0.37 -18.29
N ALA A 145 0.89 0.07 -17.67
CA ALA A 145 2.16 0.28 -18.34
C ALA A 145 2.65 -1.00 -19.04
N ILE A 146 2.58 -2.15 -18.35
CA ILE A 146 2.94 -3.45 -18.91
C ILE A 146 2.01 -3.82 -20.08
N GLU A 147 0.72 -3.55 -19.94
CA GLU A 147 -0.28 -3.79 -21.02
C GLU A 147 0.02 -2.94 -22.25
N ILE A 148 0.39 -1.67 -22.08
CA ILE A 148 0.77 -0.77 -23.18
C ILE A 148 1.98 -1.34 -23.92
N VAL A 149 3.03 -1.75 -23.22
CA VAL A 149 4.22 -2.36 -23.84
C VAL A 149 3.87 -3.65 -24.58
N LYS A 150 3.01 -4.51 -24.00
CA LYS A 150 2.54 -5.74 -24.66
C LYS A 150 1.84 -5.46 -25.99
N LYS A 151 1.03 -4.40 -26.06
CA LYS A 151 0.25 -4.02 -27.24
C LYS A 151 1.07 -3.34 -28.35
N ASN A 152 2.29 -2.88 -28.03
CA ASN A 152 3.11 -2.11 -28.95
C ASN A 152 4.49 -2.79 -29.21
N PRO A 153 4.51 -3.94 -29.91
CA PRO A 153 5.76 -4.63 -30.24
C PRO A 153 6.62 -3.80 -31.22
N ASN A 154 7.92 -4.04 -31.20
CA ASN A 154 8.92 -3.40 -32.06
C ASN A 154 9.10 -1.88 -31.88
N GLN A 155 8.59 -1.33 -30.75
CA GLN A 155 8.75 0.10 -30.42
C GLN A 155 9.96 0.37 -29.53
N ARG A 156 10.62 -0.67 -29.01
CA ARG A 156 11.69 -0.58 -28.01
C ARG A 156 11.24 0.18 -26.77
N TRP A 157 10.01 -0.13 -26.33
CA TRP A 157 9.44 0.39 -25.09
C TRP A 157 9.59 -0.61 -23.96
N LEU A 158 9.83 -0.09 -22.76
CA LEU A 158 9.86 -0.89 -21.55
C LEU A 158 8.87 -0.36 -20.53
N ALA A 159 8.36 -1.26 -19.70
CA ALA A 159 7.54 -0.92 -18.54
C ALA A 159 8.34 -1.12 -17.25
N ILE A 160 8.01 -0.33 -16.23
CA ILE A 160 8.40 -0.63 -14.86
C ILE A 160 7.19 -1.19 -14.13
N GLY A 161 7.37 -2.34 -13.48
CA GLY A 161 6.29 -3.01 -12.79
C GLY A 161 6.71 -4.25 -12.01
N THR A 162 5.72 -5.07 -11.65
CA THR A 162 5.89 -6.25 -10.80
C THR A 162 6.27 -7.50 -11.61
N LEU A 163 6.88 -8.49 -10.95
CA LEU A 163 7.16 -9.79 -11.59
C LEU A 163 5.87 -10.52 -11.99
N LEU A 164 4.82 -10.37 -11.19
CA LEU A 164 3.51 -10.96 -11.47
C LEU A 164 2.89 -10.33 -12.74
N GLY A 165 3.03 -9.01 -12.91
CA GLY A 165 2.59 -8.30 -14.11
C GLY A 165 3.32 -8.78 -15.36
N ALA A 166 4.64 -8.96 -15.30
CA ALA A 166 5.43 -9.51 -16.40
C ALA A 166 4.95 -10.93 -16.78
N LYS A 167 4.80 -11.81 -15.80
CA LYS A 167 4.33 -13.19 -15.99
C LYS A 167 2.93 -13.22 -16.61
N LYS A 168 2.00 -12.42 -16.12
CA LYS A 168 0.63 -12.33 -16.66
C LYS A 168 0.59 -11.95 -18.13
N HIS A 169 1.42 -11.01 -18.54
CA HIS A 169 1.46 -10.50 -19.92
C HIS A 169 2.47 -11.22 -20.80
N GLU A 170 3.12 -12.28 -20.30
CA GLU A 170 4.13 -13.06 -21.04
C GLU A 170 5.23 -12.15 -21.62
N LEU A 171 5.70 -11.19 -20.83
CA LEU A 171 6.84 -10.34 -21.14
C LEU A 171 8.05 -10.73 -20.32
N ASP A 172 9.23 -10.41 -20.85
CA ASP A 172 10.50 -10.72 -20.22
C ASP A 172 10.82 -9.69 -19.12
N VAL A 173 11.55 -10.14 -18.10
CA VAL A 173 12.13 -9.28 -17.08
C VAL A 173 13.60 -9.01 -17.45
N LEU A 174 13.89 -7.81 -17.96
CA LEU A 174 15.21 -7.43 -18.43
C LEU A 174 16.15 -7.07 -17.29
N ALA A 175 15.61 -6.47 -16.21
CA ALA A 175 16.33 -6.21 -14.97
C ALA A 175 15.38 -6.33 -13.77
N LYS A 176 15.86 -6.96 -12.68
CA LYS A 176 15.10 -7.12 -11.45
C LYS A 176 15.53 -6.09 -10.41
N TYR A 177 14.56 -5.68 -9.57
CA TYR A 177 14.80 -4.87 -8.37
C TYR A 177 15.54 -3.58 -8.67
N ILE A 178 15.02 -2.82 -9.66
CA ILE A 178 15.64 -1.59 -10.17
C ILE A 178 15.29 -0.34 -9.33
N THR A 179 14.67 -0.51 -8.18
CA THR A 179 14.36 0.58 -7.25
C THR A 179 15.64 1.22 -6.71
N ASP A 180 15.66 2.53 -6.64
CA ASP A 180 16.81 3.32 -6.18
C ASP A 180 17.09 3.15 -4.67
N HIS A 181 16.13 2.59 -3.93
CA HIS A 181 16.19 2.33 -2.49
C HIS A 181 15.75 0.90 -2.16
N ASP A 182 16.55 0.18 -1.38
CA ASP A 182 16.29 -1.20 -0.99
C ASP A 182 15.19 -1.33 0.08
N ASN A 183 14.88 -0.24 0.80
CA ASN A 183 13.90 -0.18 1.88
C ASN A 183 12.51 0.30 1.42
N ASN A 184 12.11 -0.02 0.21
CA ASN A 184 10.81 0.36 -0.35
C ASN A 184 9.74 -0.66 0.04
N PHE A 185 8.99 -0.37 1.10
CA PHE A 185 7.89 -1.19 1.59
C PHE A 185 6.58 -0.43 1.56
N THR A 186 5.50 -1.14 1.29
CA THR A 186 4.14 -0.61 1.38
C THR A 186 3.39 -1.35 2.48
N ARG A 187 2.73 -0.58 3.32
CA ARG A 187 1.83 -1.03 4.37
C ARG A 187 0.41 -1.14 3.82
N PHE A 188 -0.16 -2.32 3.94
CA PHE A 188 -1.52 -2.65 3.52
C PHE A 188 -2.39 -2.92 4.73
N ILE A 189 -3.66 -2.58 4.60
CA ILE A 189 -4.71 -2.99 5.54
C ILE A 189 -5.77 -3.80 4.81
N LEU A 190 -6.38 -4.73 5.51
CA LEU A 190 -7.61 -5.40 5.11
C LEU A 190 -8.76 -4.81 5.90
N ILE A 191 -9.76 -4.29 5.22
CA ILE A 191 -11.00 -3.84 5.84
C ILE A 191 -12.15 -4.81 5.53
N GLY A 192 -13.09 -4.97 6.44
CA GLY A 192 -14.24 -5.84 6.25
C GLY A 192 -15.17 -5.89 7.47
N PRO A 193 -16.46 -6.19 7.28
CA PRO A 193 -17.44 -6.22 8.36
C PRO A 193 -17.18 -7.37 9.34
N THR A 194 -16.72 -8.52 8.84
CA THR A 194 -16.55 -9.75 9.63
C THR A 194 -15.09 -9.87 10.10
N ALA A 195 -14.89 -10.37 11.32
CA ALA A 195 -13.56 -10.73 11.80
C ALA A 195 -12.92 -11.81 10.91
N LEU A 196 -11.63 -11.73 10.71
CA LEU A 196 -10.86 -12.74 10.00
C LEU A 196 -10.22 -13.68 11.00
N GLU A 197 -10.26 -14.99 10.70
CA GLU A 197 -9.47 -15.96 11.44
C GLU A 197 -7.97 -15.67 11.25
N GLN A 198 -7.18 -15.96 12.27
CA GLN A 198 -5.74 -15.76 12.20
C GLN A 198 -5.15 -16.55 11.03
N LEU A 199 -4.36 -15.86 10.20
CA LEU A 199 -3.64 -16.48 9.10
C LEU A 199 -2.46 -17.30 9.62
N LYS A 200 -1.96 -18.21 8.80
CA LYS A 200 -0.79 -19.04 9.13
C LYS A 200 0.53 -18.26 9.12
N ALA A 201 0.53 -17.04 8.58
CA ALA A 201 1.69 -16.16 8.58
C ALA A 201 2.08 -15.75 10.02
N PRO A 202 3.38 -15.54 10.30
CA PRO A 202 3.82 -15.13 11.62
C PRO A 202 3.30 -13.72 11.95
N VAL A 203 2.69 -13.60 13.12
CA VAL A 203 2.22 -12.32 13.66
C VAL A 203 3.41 -11.56 14.24
N SER A 204 3.57 -10.28 13.86
CA SER A 204 4.61 -9.43 14.43
C SER A 204 4.13 -8.68 15.67
N GLU A 205 2.95 -8.10 15.61
CA GLU A 205 2.41 -7.20 16.62
C GLU A 205 0.88 -7.23 16.63
N GLU A 206 0.30 -6.80 17.75
CA GLU A 206 -1.11 -6.41 17.84
C GLU A 206 -1.21 -4.89 17.82
N LYS A 207 -2.13 -4.35 17.02
CA LYS A 207 -2.34 -2.91 16.87
C LYS A 207 -3.79 -2.54 16.98
N THR A 208 -4.00 -1.32 17.44
CA THR A 208 -5.30 -0.66 17.39
C THR A 208 -5.13 0.70 16.73
N SER A 209 -5.90 0.95 15.67
CA SER A 209 -5.97 2.26 15.02
C SER A 209 -7.18 3.02 15.53
N VAL A 210 -6.94 4.26 15.95
CA VAL A 210 -7.98 5.16 16.46
C VAL A 210 -7.96 6.49 15.74
N LEU A 211 -9.13 7.10 15.62
CA LEU A 211 -9.29 8.45 15.10
C LEU A 211 -9.82 9.33 16.23
N ILE A 212 -9.07 10.37 16.61
CA ILE A 212 -9.39 11.25 17.73
C ILE A 212 -9.70 12.65 17.20
N THR A 213 -10.87 13.16 17.58
CA THR A 213 -11.29 14.54 17.29
C THR A 213 -11.26 15.36 18.58
N LEU A 214 -10.52 16.45 18.57
CA LEU A 214 -10.48 17.37 19.70
C LEU A 214 -11.78 18.20 19.81
N PRO A 215 -12.27 18.51 21.01
CA PRO A 215 -13.47 19.37 21.19
C PRO A 215 -13.21 20.81 20.76
N SER A 216 -11.97 21.28 20.91
CA SER A 216 -11.50 22.60 20.50
C SER A 216 -9.99 22.58 20.29
N ASP A 217 -9.49 23.49 19.46
CA ASP A 217 -8.05 23.69 19.29
C ASP A 217 -7.54 24.75 20.28
N PHE A 218 -6.62 24.34 21.14
CA PHE A 218 -5.93 25.21 22.10
C PHE A 218 -4.51 24.70 22.36
N PRO A 219 -3.57 25.53 22.81
CA PRO A 219 -2.21 25.12 23.12
C PRO A 219 -2.20 23.98 24.15
N GLY A 220 -1.65 22.82 23.76
CA GLY A 220 -1.59 21.63 24.63
C GLY A 220 -2.74 20.63 24.45
N ALA A 221 -3.75 20.88 23.61
CA ALA A 221 -4.86 19.96 23.41
C ALA A 221 -4.40 18.55 22.98
N LEU A 222 -3.55 18.45 21.97
CA LEU A 222 -2.97 17.17 21.56
C LEU A 222 -2.08 16.55 22.64
N HIS A 223 -1.34 17.38 23.39
CA HIS A 223 -0.51 16.88 24.50
C HIS A 223 -1.34 16.16 25.56
N GLN A 224 -2.53 16.63 25.89
CA GLN A 224 -3.42 15.94 26.84
C GLN A 224 -3.82 14.54 26.33
N VAL A 225 -4.17 14.42 25.06
CA VAL A 225 -4.45 13.13 24.41
C VAL A 225 -3.24 12.20 24.49
N LEU A 226 -2.05 12.68 24.11
CA LEU A 226 -0.83 11.87 24.14
C LEU A 226 -0.42 11.48 25.56
N SER A 227 -0.74 12.29 26.55
CA SER A 227 -0.47 11.99 27.97
C SER A 227 -1.24 10.74 28.42
N ALA A 228 -2.50 10.56 28.01
CA ALA A 228 -3.30 9.39 28.36
C ALA A 228 -2.63 8.06 27.91
N PHE A 229 -2.00 8.04 26.74
CA PHE A 229 -1.20 6.90 26.26
C PHE A 229 0.13 6.78 27.02
N SER A 230 0.84 7.89 27.20
CA SER A 230 2.15 7.93 27.83
C SER A 230 2.14 7.42 29.27
N TRP A 231 1.15 7.84 30.07
CA TRP A 231 1.00 7.41 31.48
C TRP A 231 0.84 5.89 31.60
N ARG A 232 0.26 5.26 30.58
CA ARG A 232 0.05 3.79 30.51
C ARG A 232 1.17 3.07 29.76
N LYS A 233 2.22 3.79 29.34
CA LYS A 233 3.34 3.25 28.54
C LYS A 233 2.88 2.57 27.26
N LEU A 234 1.80 3.05 26.67
CA LEU A 234 1.31 2.59 25.37
C LEU A 234 2.16 3.24 24.27
N ASN A 235 2.80 2.42 23.45
CA ASN A 235 3.61 2.91 22.34
C ASN A 235 2.73 3.25 21.14
N LEU A 236 3.07 4.36 20.48
CA LEU A 236 2.38 4.83 19.28
C LEU A 236 3.32 4.69 18.08
N SER A 237 2.96 3.86 17.11
CA SER A 237 3.79 3.64 15.92
C SER A 237 3.52 4.66 14.81
N ARG A 238 2.36 5.36 14.84
CA ARG A 238 2.01 6.41 13.89
C ARG A 238 1.11 7.45 14.54
N ILE A 239 1.35 8.71 14.20
CA ILE A 239 0.48 9.84 14.51
C ILE A 239 0.40 10.71 13.27
N GLU A 240 -0.79 10.93 12.75
CA GLU A 240 -1.03 11.75 11.57
C GLU A 240 -2.23 12.66 11.77
N SER A 241 -2.05 13.97 11.54
CA SER A 241 -3.16 14.92 11.55
C SER A 241 -3.83 14.94 10.17
N ARG A 242 -5.17 14.86 10.15
CA ARG A 242 -5.98 14.95 8.94
C ARG A 242 -7.04 16.03 9.10
N PRO A 243 -7.27 16.89 8.10
CA PRO A 243 -8.31 17.90 8.17
C PRO A 243 -9.71 17.28 8.26
N THR A 244 -10.56 17.83 9.09
CA THR A 244 -11.94 17.33 9.23
C THR A 244 -12.82 17.59 8.00
N LYS A 245 -12.35 18.42 7.06
CA LYS A 245 -13.10 18.91 5.87
C LYS A 245 -14.37 19.71 6.23
N LYS A 246 -14.61 19.98 7.51
CA LYS A 246 -15.78 20.75 8.00
C LYS A 246 -15.44 22.23 8.23
N LYS A 247 -14.25 22.53 8.75
CA LYS A 247 -13.77 23.89 9.08
C LYS A 247 -12.26 23.92 9.02
N LEU A 248 -11.69 25.04 8.53
CA LEU A 248 -10.25 25.29 8.62
C LEU A 248 -9.80 25.32 10.08
N GLY A 249 -8.66 24.67 10.37
CA GLY A 249 -8.11 24.56 11.74
C GLY A 249 -8.72 23.42 12.57
N SER A 250 -9.61 22.61 12.01
CA SER A 250 -10.13 21.42 12.70
C SER A 250 -9.51 20.15 12.12
N TYR A 251 -8.95 19.30 12.98
CA TYR A 251 -8.21 18.10 12.59
C TYR A 251 -8.72 16.86 13.30
N TYR A 252 -8.64 15.73 12.61
CA TYR A 252 -8.59 14.41 13.22
C TYR A 252 -7.13 14.05 13.46
N PHE A 253 -6.87 13.29 14.52
CA PHE A 253 -5.60 12.63 14.75
C PHE A 253 -5.81 11.13 14.54
N TYR A 254 -5.23 10.61 13.45
CA TYR A 254 -5.11 9.19 13.22
C TYR A 254 -3.92 8.68 14.03
N ILE A 255 -4.13 7.69 14.89
CA ILE A 255 -3.10 7.16 15.77
C ILE A 255 -3.14 5.63 15.72
N ASP A 256 -1.97 5.02 15.50
CA ASP A 256 -1.75 3.59 15.65
C ASP A 256 -1.09 3.31 16.99
N VAL A 257 -1.76 2.53 17.82
CA VAL A 257 -1.29 2.11 19.15
C VAL A 257 -0.82 0.65 19.05
N LEU A 258 0.41 0.35 19.49
CA LEU A 258 0.95 -1.01 19.55
C LEU A 258 0.36 -1.76 20.75
N HIS A 259 -0.95 -1.97 20.71
CA HIS A 259 -1.68 -2.66 21.79
C HIS A 259 -3.07 -3.11 21.29
N SER A 260 -3.55 -4.21 21.88
CA SER A 260 -4.91 -4.71 21.64
C SER A 260 -5.95 -4.00 22.51
N LEU A 261 -7.19 -3.93 22.01
CA LEU A 261 -8.34 -3.50 22.81
C LEU A 261 -8.73 -4.50 23.90
N ASP A 262 -8.29 -5.75 23.82
CA ASP A 262 -8.60 -6.78 24.81
C ASP A 262 -7.87 -6.57 26.15
N SER A 263 -6.96 -5.59 26.21
CA SER A 263 -6.25 -5.20 27.42
C SER A 263 -7.04 -4.17 28.24
N VAL A 264 -6.68 -3.99 29.51
CA VAL A 264 -7.25 -2.93 30.35
C VAL A 264 -6.65 -1.56 30.03
N LEU A 265 -5.41 -1.52 29.53
CA LEU A 265 -4.65 -0.27 29.40
C LEU A 265 -5.19 0.64 28.31
N LEU A 266 -5.46 0.10 27.13
CA LEU A 266 -5.90 0.91 25.99
C LEU A 266 -7.35 1.41 26.17
N PRO A 267 -8.33 0.60 26.56
CA PRO A 267 -9.68 1.09 26.90
C PRO A 267 -9.66 2.20 27.95
N SER A 268 -8.85 2.06 29.04
CA SER A 268 -8.73 3.11 30.06
C SER A 268 -8.12 4.41 29.53
N ALA A 269 -7.20 4.35 28.55
CA ALA A 269 -6.70 5.53 27.89
C ALA A 269 -7.77 6.22 27.03
N ILE A 270 -8.58 5.42 26.32
CA ILE A 270 -9.68 5.92 25.50
C ILE A 270 -10.74 6.60 26.37
N GLU A 271 -11.15 5.98 27.49
CA GLU A 271 -12.09 6.56 28.46
C GLU A 271 -11.59 7.92 29.00
N GLU A 272 -10.31 8.01 29.35
CA GLU A 272 -9.69 9.28 29.78
C GLU A 272 -9.77 10.34 28.70
N ILE A 273 -9.43 10.00 27.44
CA ILE A 273 -9.48 10.90 26.29
C ILE A 273 -10.91 11.40 26.03
N GLU A 274 -11.91 10.50 26.14
CA GLU A 274 -13.31 10.86 26.02
C GLU A 274 -13.79 11.74 27.17
N ALA A 275 -13.32 11.50 28.39
CA ALA A 275 -13.60 12.34 29.56
C ALA A 275 -13.02 13.77 29.41
N LEU A 276 -11.98 13.96 28.61
CA LEU A 276 -11.46 15.30 28.22
C LEU A 276 -12.35 16.00 27.17
N GLY A 277 -13.44 15.37 26.72
CA GLY A 277 -14.37 15.89 25.72
C GLY A 277 -14.00 15.56 24.29
N CYS A 278 -12.97 14.76 24.04
CA CYS A 278 -12.61 14.29 22.69
C CYS A 278 -13.61 13.21 22.22
N GLN A 279 -13.76 13.10 20.90
CA GLN A 279 -14.46 11.97 20.29
C GLN A 279 -13.42 10.96 19.80
N VAL A 280 -13.58 9.68 20.15
CA VAL A 280 -12.72 8.59 19.72
C VAL A 280 -13.50 7.62 18.83
N ARG A 281 -13.04 7.40 17.60
CA ARG A 281 -13.54 6.34 16.72
C ARG A 281 -12.48 5.27 16.58
N ILE A 282 -12.77 4.04 16.96
CA ILE A 282 -11.91 2.89 16.78
C ILE A 282 -12.06 2.42 15.33
N LEU A 283 -10.98 2.48 14.56
CA LEU A 283 -10.96 2.02 13.17
C LEU A 283 -10.73 0.51 13.07
N GLY A 284 -10.15 -0.10 14.08
CA GLY A 284 -9.95 -1.53 14.22
C GLY A 284 -8.89 -1.88 15.26
N SER A 285 -9.01 -3.09 15.83
CA SER A 285 -7.96 -3.75 16.61
C SER A 285 -7.64 -5.06 15.92
N TYR A 286 -6.37 -5.28 15.55
CA TYR A 286 -6.00 -6.30 14.57
C TYR A 286 -4.55 -6.76 14.73
N LEU A 287 -4.25 -7.91 14.08
CA LEU A 287 -2.90 -8.45 13.96
C LEU A 287 -2.14 -7.77 12.82
N SER A 288 -0.88 -7.49 13.05
CA SER A 288 0.07 -6.97 12.07
C SER A 288 1.05 -8.08 11.67
N TYR A 289 1.33 -8.18 10.36
CA TYR A 289 2.22 -9.18 9.79
C TYR A 289 3.37 -8.49 9.06
N ASN A 290 4.59 -8.93 9.31
CA ASN A 290 5.76 -8.46 8.58
C ASN A 290 6.03 -9.32 7.35
N TYR A 291 6.65 -8.71 6.34
CA TYR A 291 7.18 -9.46 5.22
C TYR A 291 8.36 -10.32 5.69
N GLU A 292 8.23 -11.62 5.52
CA GLU A 292 9.35 -12.54 5.64
C GLU A 292 9.74 -13.01 4.23
N VAL A 293 11.01 -12.89 3.91
CA VAL A 293 11.53 -13.50 2.67
C VAL A 293 11.37 -15.00 2.85
N LEU A 294 10.44 -15.60 2.12
CA LEU A 294 10.33 -17.06 2.05
C LEU A 294 11.66 -17.55 1.46
N SER A 295 12.51 -18.09 2.32
CA SER A 295 13.81 -18.67 2.00
C SER A 295 13.69 -19.96 1.21
#